data_4362b6f9f8b5e4c68425c0931748a36e
#
_entry.id   4362b6f9f8b5e4c68425c0931748a36e
#
_cell.length_a   1.000
_cell.length_b   1.000
_cell.length_c   1.000
_cell.angle_alpha   90.00
_cell.angle_beta   90.00
_cell.angle_gamma   90.00
#
_symmetry.space_group_name_H-M   'P 1'
#
loop_
_entity.id
_entity.type
_entity.pdbx_description
1 polymer ?
#
loop_
_entity_poly.entity_id
_entity_poly.type
_entity_poly.pdbx_seq_one_letter_code
_entity_poly.pdbx_strand_id
1 'polypeptide(L)'
;LDTKLTIGDGGLFSQPFQNVANADLSNEYGSCESLRGVINTPLGLFFISQQQGKIFQYAGKGMDPISNNGMKWWFNKYLPSRFIKQFPSSENTQWTDNPVAGVGCQVMYDSVDDIVYFMKKDYQLKPDYIGQATFVDRPFKPVEIRGEARVPVSIDIGDPVYFDDCSWTVSYDPKSKAWISFHDWHPELALPSINHFFTTKTVTTTIPQCPPGYNFNST
;
A
#
# COMPACT_ATOMS: atom_id res chain seq x y z
N LEU A 1 42.54 -18.62 24.05
CA LEU A 1 41.55 -17.74 23.42
C LEU A 1 40.19 -18.15 23.94
N ASP A 2 39.81 -17.62 25.12
CA ASP A 2 38.45 -17.75 25.65
C ASP A 2 37.53 -16.82 24.85
N THR A 3 36.92 -17.34 23.81
CA THR A 3 35.75 -16.74 23.22
C THR A 3 34.59 -17.00 24.19
N LYS A 4 34.39 -16.11 25.16
CA LYS A 4 33.12 -16.05 25.89
C LYS A 4 32.01 -15.76 24.86
N LEU A 5 31.33 -16.81 24.47
CA LEU A 5 30.06 -16.65 23.81
C LEU A 5 29.07 -16.18 24.91
N THR A 6 28.91 -14.89 25.08
CA THR A 6 27.94 -14.31 26.02
C THR A 6 26.55 -14.45 25.40
N ILE A 7 26.06 -15.69 25.38
CA ILE A 7 24.66 -15.99 25.19
C ILE A 7 23.98 -15.63 26.51
N GLY A 8 23.47 -14.42 26.64
CA GLY A 8 22.65 -14.05 27.79
C GLY A 8 22.79 -12.66 28.37
N ASP A 9 23.77 -11.85 27.96
CA ASP A 9 23.86 -10.45 28.39
C ASP A 9 23.09 -9.48 27.48
N GLY A 10 22.28 -10.02 26.56
CA GLY A 10 21.42 -9.20 25.70
C GLY A 10 22.18 -8.39 24.65
N GLY A 11 23.47 -8.66 24.38
CA GLY A 11 24.28 -7.84 23.49
C GLY A 11 23.70 -7.65 22.09
N LEU A 12 22.94 -8.62 21.55
CA LEU A 12 22.24 -8.49 20.29
C LEU A 12 20.93 -7.69 20.44
N PHE A 13 20.29 -7.73 21.63
CA PHE A 13 19.01 -7.08 21.90
C PHE A 13 19.17 -5.78 22.71
N SER A 14 20.36 -5.50 23.22
CA SER A 14 20.70 -4.28 23.98
C SER A 14 21.33 -3.18 23.12
N GLN A 15 21.46 -3.37 21.83
CA GLN A 15 21.90 -2.31 20.94
C GLN A 15 20.84 -1.20 20.93
N PRO A 16 21.21 0.03 21.29
CA PRO A 16 20.26 1.14 21.22
C PRO A 16 19.80 1.33 19.78
N PHE A 17 18.53 1.67 19.60
CA PHE A 17 18.02 2.04 18.30
C PHE A 17 18.87 3.18 17.72
N GLN A 18 19.42 2.97 16.54
CA GLN A 18 20.15 4.02 15.84
C GLN A 18 19.15 4.92 15.14
N ASN A 19 19.19 6.21 15.45
CA ASN A 19 18.48 7.21 14.65
C ASN A 19 19.11 7.25 13.25
N VAL A 20 18.34 6.83 12.27
CA VAL A 20 18.73 6.88 10.86
C VAL A 20 18.62 8.30 10.30
N ALA A 21 17.66 9.09 10.84
CA ALA A 21 17.49 10.51 10.52
C ALA A 21 16.91 11.24 11.73
N ASN A 22 17.41 12.46 11.98
CA ASN A 22 16.80 13.34 12.96
C ASN A 22 15.55 13.99 12.34
N ALA A 23 14.38 13.49 12.71
CA ALA A 23 13.11 14.06 12.31
C ALA A 23 12.87 15.46 12.87
N ASP A 24 13.63 15.87 13.90
CA ASP A 24 13.43 17.13 14.60
C ASP A 24 13.90 18.36 13.82
N LEU A 25 14.69 18.21 12.78
CA LEU A 25 15.32 19.35 12.09
C LEU A 25 14.76 19.64 10.70
N SER A 26 14.03 18.70 10.09
CA SER A 26 13.35 18.98 8.83
C SER A 26 12.27 17.92 8.58
N ASN A 27 11.10 18.35 8.13
CA ASN A 27 10.09 17.47 7.56
C ASN A 27 10.54 16.84 6.21
N GLU A 28 11.87 16.74 5.99
CA GLU A 28 12.41 16.30 4.71
C GLU A 28 12.18 14.80 4.46
N TYR A 29 12.19 14.01 5.52
CA TYR A 29 12.22 12.56 5.37
C TYR A 29 10.86 11.87 5.55
N GLY A 30 9.85 12.56 6.08
CA GLY A 30 8.54 11.95 6.30
C GLY A 30 8.59 10.69 7.15
N SER A 31 7.48 9.97 7.15
CA SER A 31 7.33 8.69 7.83
C SER A 31 6.81 7.63 6.86
N CYS A 32 7.07 6.37 7.16
CA CYS A 32 6.40 5.26 6.49
C CYS A 32 5.02 5.08 7.16
N GLU A 33 3.97 5.52 6.50
CA GLU A 33 2.59 5.42 7.01
C GLU A 33 1.96 4.06 6.71
N SER A 34 2.64 3.21 5.93
CA SER A 34 2.11 1.91 5.50
C SER A 34 2.95 0.76 6.02
N LEU A 35 2.30 -0.21 6.67
CA LEU A 35 2.94 -1.44 7.15
C LEU A 35 3.61 -2.24 6.02
N ARG A 36 3.00 -2.21 4.82
CA ARG A 36 3.51 -2.90 3.62
C ARG A 36 4.30 -1.98 2.70
N GLY A 37 4.37 -0.70 3.05
CA GLY A 37 5.10 0.33 2.31
C GLY A 37 6.60 0.36 2.58
N VAL A 38 7.16 -0.66 3.21
CA VAL A 38 8.59 -0.76 3.55
C VAL A 38 9.13 -2.14 3.21
N ILE A 39 10.33 -2.19 2.67
CA ILE A 39 11.05 -3.45 2.42
C ILE A 39 12.55 -3.27 2.62
N ASN A 40 13.17 -4.27 3.25
CA ASN A 40 14.63 -4.35 3.36
C ASN A 40 15.18 -5.31 2.29
N THR A 41 16.16 -4.84 1.53
CA THR A 41 16.78 -5.58 0.44
C THR A 41 18.31 -5.55 0.60
N PRO A 42 19.07 -6.40 -0.11
CA PRO A 42 20.53 -6.31 -0.13
C PRO A 42 21.05 -4.95 -0.62
N LEU A 43 20.23 -4.18 -1.34
CA LEU A 43 20.57 -2.86 -1.90
C LEU A 43 20.14 -1.71 -1.01
N GLY A 44 19.54 -1.99 0.15
CA GLY A 44 19.10 -1.02 1.15
C GLY A 44 17.64 -1.17 1.53
N LEU A 45 17.21 -0.31 2.45
CA LEU A 45 15.83 -0.20 2.90
C LEU A 45 15.09 0.78 1.97
N PHE A 46 13.94 0.35 1.46
CA PHE A 46 13.04 1.21 0.69
C PHE A 46 11.75 1.44 1.46
N PHE A 47 11.25 2.66 1.45
CA PHE A 47 9.94 2.94 2.05
C PHE A 47 9.20 4.08 1.34
N ILE A 48 7.88 4.03 1.46
CA ILE A 48 6.95 5.00 0.90
C ILE A 48 6.50 5.97 2.00
N SER A 49 6.67 7.27 1.78
CA SER A 49 6.00 8.32 2.53
C SER A 49 4.85 8.86 1.69
N GLN A 50 3.66 8.33 1.94
CA GLN A 50 2.48 8.58 1.14
C GLN A 50 2.01 10.03 1.25
N GLN A 51 2.00 10.58 2.45
CA GLN A 51 1.58 11.97 2.70
C GLN A 51 2.52 12.98 2.03
N GLN A 52 3.83 12.70 2.05
CA GLN A 52 4.80 13.59 1.40
C GLN A 52 4.89 13.41 -0.12
N GLY A 53 4.27 12.36 -0.67
CA GLY A 53 4.41 12.03 -2.08
C GLY A 53 5.84 11.65 -2.47
N LYS A 54 6.58 11.00 -1.56
CA LYS A 54 7.98 10.64 -1.74
C LYS A 54 8.24 9.17 -1.48
N ILE A 55 9.24 8.63 -2.17
CA ILE A 55 9.78 7.29 -1.93
C ILE A 55 11.25 7.44 -1.61
N PHE A 56 11.70 6.75 -0.56
CA PHE A 56 13.06 6.85 -0.05
C PHE A 56 13.79 5.52 -0.14
N GLN A 57 15.10 5.62 -0.35
CA GLN A 57 16.06 4.53 -0.17
C GLN A 57 17.04 4.92 0.93
N TYR A 58 17.30 4.00 1.87
CA TYR A 58 18.37 4.11 2.84
C TYR A 58 19.42 3.02 2.57
N ALA A 59 20.63 3.42 2.19
CA ALA A 59 21.73 2.52 1.85
C ALA A 59 22.96 2.70 2.78
N GLY A 60 22.73 2.98 4.07
CA GLY A 60 23.77 3.08 5.11
C GLY A 60 24.53 4.41 5.17
N LYS A 61 24.37 5.29 4.19
CA LYS A 61 25.01 6.63 4.13
C LYS A 61 24.05 7.80 4.24
N GLY A 62 22.76 7.52 4.42
CA GLY A 62 21.71 8.53 4.47
C GLY A 62 20.49 8.11 3.67
N MET A 63 19.45 8.92 3.76
CA MET A 63 18.22 8.74 3.00
C MET A 63 18.27 9.50 1.69
N ASP A 64 18.01 8.77 0.60
CA ASP A 64 17.90 9.32 -0.74
C ASP A 64 16.43 9.32 -1.19
N PRO A 65 15.82 10.47 -1.50
CA PRO A 65 14.47 10.52 -2.06
C PRO A 65 14.48 10.10 -3.55
N ILE A 66 14.46 8.80 -3.81
CA ILE A 66 14.54 8.23 -5.16
C ILE A 66 13.40 8.68 -6.07
N SER A 67 12.25 9.08 -5.50
CA SER A 67 11.16 9.69 -6.24
C SER A 67 11.56 10.97 -6.99
N ASN A 68 12.64 11.65 -6.54
CA ASN A 68 13.14 12.85 -7.22
C ASN A 68 13.87 12.53 -8.54
N ASN A 69 14.24 11.27 -8.77
CA ASN A 69 14.92 10.83 -9.99
C ASN A 69 13.95 10.81 -11.19
N GLY A 70 13.64 11.96 -11.73
CA GLY A 70 12.80 12.13 -12.92
C GLY A 70 11.29 12.06 -12.69
N MET A 71 10.81 11.63 -11.49
CA MET A 71 9.38 11.41 -11.24
C MET A 71 8.80 12.21 -10.08
N LYS A 72 9.50 13.22 -9.59
CA LYS A 72 9.08 14.04 -8.43
C LYS A 72 7.65 14.57 -8.56
N TRP A 73 7.35 15.20 -9.72
CA TRP A 73 6.02 15.76 -9.96
C TRP A 73 4.93 14.68 -9.96
N TRP A 74 5.23 13.53 -10.57
CA TRP A 74 4.29 12.43 -10.68
C TRP A 74 3.94 11.85 -9.31
N PHE A 75 4.95 11.52 -8.47
CA PHE A 75 4.72 11.00 -7.13
C PHE A 75 4.01 12.01 -6.23
N ASN A 76 4.38 13.28 -6.25
CA ASN A 76 3.68 14.32 -5.48
C ASN A 76 2.18 14.38 -5.82
N LYS A 77 1.81 14.09 -7.07
CA LYS A 77 0.42 14.12 -7.53
C LYS A 77 -0.35 12.83 -7.26
N TYR A 78 0.30 11.68 -7.42
CA TYR A 78 -0.38 10.40 -7.47
C TYR A 78 -0.12 9.49 -6.28
N LEU A 79 0.87 9.77 -5.44
CA LEU A 79 1.16 8.97 -4.25
C LEU A 79 0.22 9.27 -3.07
N PRO A 80 -0.14 10.54 -2.75
CA PRO A 80 -1.15 10.80 -1.72
C PRO A 80 -2.49 10.15 -2.06
N SER A 81 -3.15 9.53 -1.06
CA SER A 81 -4.42 8.84 -1.30
C SER A 81 -5.54 9.81 -1.68
N ARG A 82 -6.19 9.51 -2.79
CA ARG A 82 -7.37 10.24 -3.25
C ARG A 82 -8.60 9.88 -2.44
N PHE A 83 -8.71 8.59 -2.07
CA PHE A 83 -9.80 8.12 -1.23
C PHE A 83 -9.79 8.80 0.15
N ILE A 84 -8.64 8.82 0.85
CA ILE A 84 -8.52 9.48 2.15
C ILE A 84 -8.78 11.00 2.03
N LYS A 85 -8.32 11.62 0.95
CA LYS A 85 -8.57 13.05 0.71
C LYS A 85 -10.06 13.36 0.54
N GLN A 86 -10.83 12.46 -0.08
CA GLN A 86 -12.29 12.61 -0.23
C GLN A 86 -13.04 12.21 1.03
N PHE A 87 -12.54 11.24 1.76
CA PHE A 87 -13.13 10.72 3.00
C PHE A 87 -12.13 10.77 4.16
N PRO A 88 -11.83 11.95 4.74
CA PRO A 88 -10.85 12.06 5.82
C PRO A 88 -11.20 11.21 7.05
N SER A 89 -12.48 10.95 7.29
CA SER A 89 -12.95 10.06 8.37
C SER A 89 -12.58 8.58 8.19
N SER A 90 -12.08 8.20 7.02
CA SER A 90 -11.58 6.84 6.76
C SER A 90 -10.16 6.63 7.29
N GLU A 91 -9.43 7.69 7.61
CA GLU A 91 -8.07 7.59 8.11
C GLU A 91 -7.99 6.80 9.41
N ASN A 92 -7.00 5.92 9.55
CA ASN A 92 -6.81 5.02 10.67
C ASN A 92 -7.94 3.99 10.90
N THR A 93 -8.74 3.71 9.88
CA THR A 93 -9.72 2.62 9.90
C THR A 93 -9.16 1.35 9.25
N GLN A 94 -9.93 0.26 9.33
CA GLN A 94 -9.57 -1.01 8.65
C GLN A 94 -9.47 -0.91 7.12
N TRP A 95 -9.90 0.19 6.52
CA TRP A 95 -9.96 0.43 5.08
C TRP A 95 -8.74 1.17 4.53
N THR A 96 -7.97 1.80 5.42
CA THR A 96 -6.71 2.46 5.06
C THR A 96 -5.53 1.59 5.47
N ASP A 97 -4.41 1.69 4.75
CA ASP A 97 -3.28 0.76 4.81
C ASP A 97 -3.67 -0.72 4.60
N ASN A 98 -4.71 -0.93 3.82
CA ASN A 98 -5.28 -2.25 3.52
C ASN A 98 -5.56 -2.39 2.02
N PRO A 99 -4.54 -2.70 1.19
CA PRO A 99 -4.73 -2.83 -0.24
C PRO A 99 -5.58 -4.04 -0.65
N VAL A 100 -5.88 -4.97 0.28
CA VAL A 100 -6.76 -6.11 -0.01
C VAL A 100 -8.23 -5.66 -0.04
N ALA A 101 -8.70 -5.05 1.03
CA ALA A 101 -10.12 -4.67 1.16
C ALA A 101 -10.40 -3.19 0.87
N GLY A 102 -9.40 -2.33 0.96
CA GLY A 102 -9.53 -0.88 0.84
C GLY A 102 -8.45 -0.25 -0.02
N VAL A 103 -7.75 0.73 0.54
CA VAL A 103 -6.67 1.48 -0.10
C VAL A 103 -5.36 1.31 0.67
N GLY A 104 -4.23 1.38 -0.02
CA GLY A 104 -2.93 1.29 0.63
C GLY A 104 -1.77 1.14 -0.35
N CYS A 105 -0.56 1.17 0.21
CA CYS A 105 0.67 1.00 -0.55
C CYS A 105 1.38 -0.30 -0.16
N GLN A 106 2.15 -0.84 -1.06
CA GLN A 106 3.04 -1.98 -0.80
C GLN A 106 4.30 -1.87 -1.64
N VAL A 107 5.37 -2.48 -1.15
CA VAL A 107 6.65 -2.57 -1.83
C VAL A 107 7.05 -4.03 -1.93
N MET A 108 7.59 -4.43 -3.06
CA MET A 108 8.06 -5.78 -3.33
C MET A 108 9.44 -5.73 -3.99
N TYR A 109 10.28 -6.66 -3.64
CA TYR A 109 11.60 -6.84 -4.24
C TYR A 109 11.66 -8.16 -5.01
N ASP A 110 12.06 -8.06 -6.26
CA ASP A 110 12.43 -9.19 -7.07
C ASP A 110 13.92 -9.45 -6.94
N SER A 111 14.26 -10.56 -6.31
CA SER A 111 15.67 -10.94 -6.07
C SER A 111 16.37 -11.55 -7.29
N VAL A 112 15.65 -11.87 -8.36
CA VAL A 112 16.23 -12.40 -9.60
C VAL A 112 16.76 -11.27 -10.46
N ASP A 113 15.95 -10.24 -10.64
CA ASP A 113 16.28 -9.11 -11.49
C ASP A 113 16.82 -7.90 -10.71
N ASP A 114 16.82 -7.96 -9.35
CA ASP A 114 17.19 -6.87 -8.45
C ASP A 114 16.31 -5.62 -8.63
N ILE A 115 15.05 -5.82 -8.93
CA ILE A 115 14.08 -4.76 -9.17
C ILE A 115 13.17 -4.57 -7.95
N VAL A 116 12.86 -3.32 -7.63
CA VAL A 116 11.87 -2.96 -6.59
C VAL A 116 10.60 -2.48 -7.25
N TYR A 117 9.48 -3.11 -6.89
CA TYR A 117 8.15 -2.72 -7.33
C TYR A 117 7.44 -1.94 -6.23
N PHE A 118 6.94 -0.77 -6.58
CA PHE A 118 6.10 0.05 -5.73
C PHE A 118 4.68 -0.01 -6.27
N MET A 119 3.76 -0.34 -5.40
CA MET A 119 2.36 -0.59 -5.75
C MET A 119 1.46 0.24 -4.85
N LYS A 120 0.44 0.83 -5.44
CA LYS A 120 -0.59 1.56 -4.72
C LYS A 120 -1.96 1.13 -5.21
N LYS A 121 -2.84 0.81 -4.29
CA LYS A 121 -4.27 0.64 -4.53
C LYS A 121 -5.00 1.86 -4.01
N ASP A 122 -5.70 2.54 -4.88
CA ASP A 122 -6.42 3.77 -4.53
C ASP A 122 -7.61 3.99 -5.45
N TYR A 123 -8.62 4.65 -4.93
CA TYR A 123 -9.85 4.93 -5.65
C TYR A 123 -10.25 6.39 -5.48
N GLN A 124 -10.95 6.90 -6.47
CA GLN A 124 -11.51 8.24 -6.45
C GLN A 124 -13.00 8.17 -6.74
N LEU A 125 -13.82 8.74 -5.88
CA LEU A 125 -15.24 8.88 -6.12
C LEU A 125 -15.46 9.72 -7.37
N LYS A 126 -16.36 9.26 -8.27
CA LYS A 126 -16.70 9.99 -9.48
C LYS A 126 -17.35 11.33 -9.17
N PRO A 127 -17.15 12.32 -10.04
CA PRO A 127 -17.64 13.68 -9.81
C PRO A 127 -19.13 13.78 -9.51
N ASP A 128 -19.95 12.92 -10.14
CA ASP A 128 -21.40 12.93 -10.02
C ASP A 128 -21.90 12.60 -8.60
N TYR A 129 -21.06 11.96 -7.79
CA TYR A 129 -21.41 11.52 -6.44
C TYR A 129 -20.74 12.36 -5.34
N ILE A 130 -19.91 13.34 -5.71
CA ILE A 130 -19.27 14.25 -4.76
C ILE A 130 -20.32 15.04 -3.98
N GLY A 131 -20.24 15.02 -2.65
CA GLY A 131 -21.20 15.66 -1.74
C GLY A 131 -22.44 14.83 -1.43
N GLN A 132 -22.65 13.70 -2.12
CA GLN A 132 -23.74 12.76 -1.84
C GLN A 132 -23.25 11.51 -1.09
N ALA A 133 -21.94 11.27 -1.07
CA ALA A 133 -21.31 10.12 -0.43
C ALA A 133 -20.83 10.45 0.97
N THR A 134 -20.98 9.49 1.87
CA THR A 134 -20.48 9.56 3.24
C THR A 134 -19.76 8.26 3.58
N PHE A 135 -18.61 8.37 4.24
CA PHE A 135 -17.90 7.20 4.76
C PHE A 135 -18.48 6.80 6.13
N VAL A 136 -18.71 5.51 6.31
CA VAL A 136 -19.16 4.90 7.57
C VAL A 136 -18.23 3.73 7.90
N ASP A 137 -17.53 3.80 9.02
CA ASP A 137 -16.63 2.72 9.43
C ASP A 137 -17.42 1.49 9.86
N ARG A 138 -17.47 0.50 8.99
CA ARG A 138 -18.15 -0.79 9.19
C ARG A 138 -17.49 -1.87 8.34
N PRO A 139 -17.68 -3.17 8.67
CA PRO A 139 -16.95 -4.28 8.02
C PRO A 139 -17.19 -4.45 6.51
N PHE A 140 -18.32 -4.00 6.00
CA PHE A 140 -18.72 -4.17 4.60
C PHE A 140 -19.36 -2.89 4.07
N LYS A 141 -19.15 -2.59 2.79
CA LYS A 141 -19.78 -1.46 2.08
C LYS A 141 -19.67 -0.14 2.86
N PRO A 142 -18.45 0.35 3.12
CA PRO A 142 -18.23 1.47 4.05
C PRO A 142 -18.62 2.83 3.48
N VAL A 143 -19.05 2.91 2.24
CA VAL A 143 -19.52 4.17 1.64
C VAL A 143 -21.02 4.13 1.45
N GLU A 144 -21.70 5.18 1.86
CA GLU A 144 -23.13 5.40 1.64
C GLU A 144 -23.34 6.55 0.67
N ILE A 145 -24.14 6.30 -0.36
CA ILE A 145 -24.56 7.33 -1.31
C ILE A 145 -26.05 7.60 -1.13
N ARG A 146 -26.44 8.86 -1.08
CA ARG A 146 -27.84 9.25 -1.04
C ARG A 146 -28.47 9.02 -2.41
N GLY A 147 -29.35 8.02 -2.50
CA GLY A 147 -30.17 7.76 -3.68
C GLY A 147 -31.30 8.77 -3.85
N GLU A 148 -31.95 8.75 -5.02
CA GLU A 148 -33.06 9.63 -5.36
C GLU A 148 -34.22 9.56 -4.37
N ALA A 149 -34.45 8.41 -3.75
CA ALA A 149 -35.49 8.19 -2.73
C ALA A 149 -35.07 8.61 -1.30
N ARG A 150 -33.96 9.32 -1.11
CA ARG A 150 -33.36 9.66 0.19
C ARG A 150 -32.95 8.44 1.05
N VAL A 151 -33.02 7.23 0.51
CA VAL A 151 -32.53 6.03 1.17
C VAL A 151 -31.05 5.88 0.82
N PRO A 152 -30.15 5.79 1.82
CA PRO A 152 -28.74 5.61 1.53
C PRO A 152 -28.49 4.21 0.96
N VAL A 153 -27.76 4.16 -0.12
CA VAL A 153 -27.27 2.92 -0.74
C VAL A 153 -25.84 2.68 -0.26
N SER A 154 -25.63 1.52 0.32
CA SER A 154 -24.30 1.11 0.78
C SER A 154 -23.50 0.44 -0.34
N ILE A 155 -22.30 0.94 -0.59
CA ILE A 155 -21.44 0.49 -1.69
C ILE A 155 -20.06 0.08 -1.19
N ASP A 156 -19.41 -0.81 -1.93
CA ASP A 156 -18.02 -1.22 -1.69
C ASP A 156 -17.03 -0.19 -2.23
N ILE A 157 -15.86 -0.09 -1.59
CA ILE A 157 -14.74 0.68 -2.12
C ILE A 157 -14.27 0.02 -3.42
N GLY A 158 -14.14 0.82 -4.47
CA GLY A 158 -13.72 0.33 -5.79
C GLY A 158 -14.85 -0.22 -6.65
N ASP A 159 -16.13 -0.08 -6.26
CA ASP A 159 -17.24 -0.37 -7.15
C ASP A 159 -17.14 0.54 -8.40
N PRO A 160 -16.97 -0.03 -9.61
CA PRO A 160 -16.72 0.75 -10.83
C PRO A 160 -17.89 1.63 -11.26
N VAL A 161 -19.06 1.44 -10.70
CA VAL A 161 -20.20 2.33 -10.93
C VAL A 161 -19.94 3.69 -10.29
N TYR A 162 -19.34 3.71 -9.10
CA TYR A 162 -19.21 4.90 -8.27
C TYR A 162 -17.77 5.43 -8.19
N PHE A 163 -16.76 4.57 -8.39
CA PHE A 163 -15.36 4.93 -8.25
C PHE A 163 -14.58 4.77 -9.56
N ASP A 164 -13.60 5.62 -9.74
CA ASP A 164 -12.51 5.45 -10.70
C ASP A 164 -11.33 4.77 -10.00
N ASP A 165 -10.77 3.74 -10.64
CA ASP A 165 -9.56 3.07 -10.17
C ASP A 165 -8.35 3.97 -10.45
N CYS A 166 -7.65 4.36 -9.38
CA CYS A 166 -6.46 5.20 -9.41
C CYS A 166 -5.20 4.43 -8.97
N SER A 167 -5.29 3.10 -8.95
CA SER A 167 -4.19 2.21 -8.60
C SER A 167 -3.08 2.26 -9.64
N TRP A 168 -1.86 1.96 -9.21
CA TRP A 168 -0.72 1.89 -10.11
C TRP A 168 0.36 0.97 -9.54
N THR A 169 1.19 0.45 -10.43
CA THR A 169 2.42 -0.29 -10.13
C THR A 169 3.55 0.28 -10.97
N VAL A 170 4.69 0.54 -10.34
CA VAL A 170 5.88 1.06 -11.00
C VAL A 170 7.12 0.33 -10.51
N SER A 171 8.07 0.07 -11.40
CA SER A 171 9.32 -0.60 -11.10
C SER A 171 10.50 0.37 -11.07
N TYR A 172 11.43 0.10 -10.17
CA TYR A 172 12.66 0.86 -9.97
C TYR A 172 13.86 -0.08 -9.95
N ASP A 173 14.89 0.28 -10.69
CA ASP A 173 16.19 -0.39 -10.65
C ASP A 173 17.16 0.37 -9.73
N PRO A 174 17.49 -0.19 -8.56
CA PRO A 174 18.41 0.45 -7.62
C PRO A 174 19.85 0.56 -8.13
N LYS A 175 20.27 -0.30 -9.07
CA LYS A 175 21.62 -0.29 -9.63
C LYS A 175 21.82 0.88 -10.58
N SER A 176 20.92 1.07 -11.49
CA SER A 176 20.93 2.21 -12.42
C SER A 176 20.33 3.49 -11.83
N LYS A 177 19.67 3.38 -10.65
CA LYS A 177 18.91 4.46 -9.99
C LYS A 177 17.83 5.06 -10.88
N ALA A 178 17.17 4.24 -11.66
CA ALA A 178 16.20 4.64 -12.63
C ALA A 178 14.83 3.97 -12.42
N TRP A 179 13.77 4.73 -12.69
CA TRP A 179 12.42 4.19 -12.86
C TRP A 179 12.32 3.52 -14.22
N ILE A 180 11.88 2.26 -14.26
CA ILE A 180 11.93 1.45 -15.48
C ILE A 180 10.62 1.53 -16.24
N SER A 181 9.52 1.15 -15.58
CA SER A 181 8.24 0.94 -16.25
C SER A 181 7.05 1.14 -15.32
N PHE A 182 5.94 1.53 -15.91
CA PHE A 182 4.61 1.35 -15.34
C PHE A 182 4.06 0.00 -15.78
N HIS A 183 3.34 -0.65 -14.87
CA HIS A 183 2.75 -1.96 -15.10
C HIS A 183 1.22 -1.85 -15.06
N ASP A 184 0.55 -2.64 -15.87
CA ASP A 184 -0.92 -2.72 -15.97
C ASP A 184 -1.55 -3.66 -14.94
N TRP A 185 -0.72 -4.37 -14.16
CA TRP A 185 -1.19 -5.22 -13.07
C TRP A 185 -1.12 -4.48 -11.73
N HIS A 186 -2.23 -4.52 -11.00
CA HIS A 186 -2.38 -3.86 -9.70
C HIS A 186 -2.83 -4.92 -8.69
N PRO A 187 -1.89 -5.60 -7.98
CA PRO A 187 -2.23 -6.66 -7.06
C PRO A 187 -2.82 -6.11 -5.76
N GLU A 188 -3.69 -6.89 -5.15
CA GLU A 188 -4.21 -6.59 -3.82
C GLU A 188 -3.20 -6.91 -2.73
N LEU A 189 -2.44 -7.97 -2.93
CA LEU A 189 -1.34 -8.36 -2.04
C LEU A 189 -0.20 -8.92 -2.87
N ALA A 190 1.03 -8.53 -2.49
CA ALA A 190 2.25 -9.10 -3.01
C ALA A 190 3.01 -9.76 -1.85
N LEU A 191 3.46 -11.00 -2.08
CA LEU A 191 4.15 -11.83 -1.09
C LEU A 191 5.52 -12.22 -1.63
N PRO A 192 6.61 -11.98 -0.89
CA PRO A 192 7.95 -12.38 -1.31
C PRO A 192 8.14 -13.90 -1.21
N SER A 193 8.94 -14.44 -2.12
CA SER A 193 9.48 -15.80 -2.08
C SER A 193 10.97 -15.76 -2.43
N ILE A 194 11.68 -16.90 -2.35
CA ILE A 194 13.14 -16.94 -2.51
C ILE A 194 13.56 -16.48 -3.91
N ASN A 195 12.90 -16.95 -4.96
CA ASN A 195 13.24 -16.66 -6.36
C ASN A 195 12.08 -16.06 -7.14
N HIS A 196 10.96 -15.79 -6.49
CA HIS A 196 9.75 -15.30 -7.12
C HIS A 196 8.98 -14.45 -6.12
N PHE A 197 8.00 -13.73 -6.58
CA PHE A 197 6.97 -13.15 -5.72
C PHE A 197 5.60 -13.59 -6.24
N PHE A 198 4.66 -13.67 -5.31
CA PHE A 198 3.27 -14.01 -5.62
C PHE A 198 2.42 -12.76 -5.50
N THR A 199 1.49 -12.62 -6.41
CA THR A 199 0.48 -11.55 -6.35
C THR A 199 -0.89 -12.16 -6.27
N THR A 200 -1.77 -11.52 -5.53
CA THR A 200 -3.18 -11.93 -5.43
C THR A 200 -4.06 -10.86 -6.06
N LYS A 201 -5.15 -11.33 -6.65
CA LYS A 201 -6.25 -10.49 -7.09
C LYS A 201 -7.54 -11.22 -6.76
N THR A 202 -8.47 -10.53 -6.10
CA THR A 202 -9.80 -11.08 -5.85
C THR A 202 -10.52 -11.25 -7.19
N VAL A 203 -10.89 -12.49 -7.50
CA VAL A 203 -11.77 -12.78 -8.63
C VAL A 203 -13.17 -12.93 -8.06
N THR A 204 -14.04 -11.98 -8.37
CA THR A 204 -15.47 -12.13 -8.06
C THR A 204 -16.05 -13.20 -8.99
N THR A 205 -15.96 -14.45 -8.56
CA THR A 205 -16.75 -15.53 -9.16
C THR A 205 -18.18 -15.34 -8.67
N THR A 206 -19.08 -15.02 -9.56
CA THR A 206 -20.51 -15.28 -9.35
C THR A 206 -20.61 -16.80 -9.16
N ILE A 207 -20.71 -17.24 -7.90
CA ILE A 207 -21.05 -18.62 -7.60
C ILE A 207 -22.42 -18.82 -8.25
N PRO A 208 -22.58 -19.72 -9.21
CA PRO A 208 -23.92 -20.02 -9.74
C PRO A 208 -24.79 -20.36 -8.54
N GLN A 209 -25.92 -19.63 -8.38
CA GLN A 209 -26.85 -19.93 -7.31
C GLN A 209 -27.20 -21.41 -7.45
N CYS A 210 -26.91 -22.17 -6.39
CA CYS A 210 -27.34 -23.56 -6.33
C CYS A 210 -28.87 -23.59 -6.56
N PRO A 211 -29.36 -24.43 -7.48
CA PRO A 211 -30.81 -24.53 -7.69
C PRO A 211 -31.50 -24.77 -6.34
N PRO A 212 -32.67 -24.16 -6.07
CA PRO A 212 -33.37 -24.34 -4.84
C PRO A 212 -33.69 -25.83 -4.63
N GLY A 213 -33.10 -26.44 -3.61
CA GLY A 213 -33.31 -27.85 -3.28
C GLY A 213 -32.07 -28.66 -2.92
N TYR A 214 -30.86 -28.12 -3.03
CA TYR A 214 -29.66 -28.79 -2.54
C TYR A 214 -29.38 -28.42 -1.09
N ASN A 215 -29.76 -29.29 -0.17
CA ASN A 215 -29.33 -29.25 1.22
C ASN A 215 -27.95 -29.91 1.34
N PHE A 216 -26.94 -29.16 1.70
CA PHE A 216 -25.67 -29.68 2.20
C PHE A 216 -25.82 -30.15 3.65
N ASN A 217 -26.61 -31.17 3.88
CA ASN A 217 -26.63 -31.90 5.14
C ASN A 217 -26.61 -33.38 4.77
N SER A 218 -25.42 -33.96 4.85
CA SER A 218 -25.21 -35.35 5.26
C SER A 218 -23.86 -35.87 4.76
N THR A 219 -23.00 -36.05 5.56
CA THR A 219 -22.35 -37.15 6.28
C THR A 219 -20.96 -36.75 6.71
#